data_224eaa52dcfbc9a489ddeebbf88dc4ac
#
_entry.id   224eaa52dcfbc9a489ddeebbf88dc4ac
#
_cell.length_a   1.000
_cell.length_b   1.000
_cell.length_c   1.000
_cell.angle_alpha   90.00
_cell.angle_beta   90.00
_cell.angle_gamma   90.00
#
_symmetry.space_group_name_H-M   'P 1'
#
loop_
_entity.id
_entity.type
_entity.pdbx_description
1 polymer ?
#
loop_
_entity_poly.entity_id
_entity_poly.type
_entity_poly.pdbx_seq_one_letter_code
_entity_poly.pdbx_strand_id
1 'polypeptide(L)'
;RPSSVDESARVLSKIQECGFEFFSTQILYESEWMCCLLLDLVRSLDRKQIPKIFLTFSPLVTGEDIAFAKKTLGVFIPRDVDRMLKGARSMREASFSCLIGVWDRISSFAHQIGFPDDKLGVNVEYLDSRNPRAVDASFELAEEFGRIFRRRRRQLARDS
;
A
#
# COMPACT_ATOMS: atom_id res chain seq x y z
N ARG A 1 -3.74 13.57 13.46
CA ARG A 1 -4.09 12.51 12.51
C ARG A 1 -5.60 12.24 12.63
N PRO A 2 -6.37 12.17 11.51
CA PRO A 2 -7.76 11.73 11.58
C PRO A 2 -7.85 10.37 12.24
N SER A 3 -8.92 10.04 12.93
CA SER A 3 -9.11 8.70 13.47
C SER A 3 -9.36 7.71 12.31
N SER A 4 -9.06 6.43 12.49
CA SER A 4 -9.37 5.40 11.49
C SER A 4 -10.87 5.37 11.18
N VAL A 5 -11.69 5.62 12.18
CA VAL A 5 -13.15 5.67 12.06
C VAL A 5 -13.59 6.80 11.11
N ASP A 6 -12.97 7.98 11.20
CA ASP A 6 -13.29 9.11 10.31
C ASP A 6 -12.93 8.84 8.87
N GLU A 7 -11.79 8.15 8.62
CA GLU A 7 -11.35 7.80 7.28
C GLU A 7 -12.26 6.75 6.64
N SER A 8 -12.60 5.68 7.38
CA SER A 8 -13.52 4.65 6.89
C SER A 8 -14.90 5.24 6.57
N ALA A 9 -15.45 6.09 7.44
CA ALA A 9 -16.73 6.77 7.21
C ALA A 9 -16.68 7.63 5.94
N ARG A 10 -15.59 8.38 5.73
CA ARG A 10 -15.39 9.23 4.56
C ARG A 10 -15.32 8.41 3.26
N VAL A 11 -14.63 7.28 3.29
CA VAL A 11 -14.51 6.38 2.12
C VAL A 11 -15.86 5.74 1.81
N LEU A 12 -16.58 5.23 2.83
CA LEU A 12 -17.90 4.64 2.68
C LEU A 12 -18.92 5.64 2.08
N SER A 13 -18.95 6.87 2.58
CA SER A 13 -19.82 7.93 2.03
C SER A 13 -19.54 8.16 0.55
N LYS A 14 -18.27 8.26 0.14
CA LYS A 14 -17.89 8.43 -1.27
C LYS A 14 -18.32 7.26 -2.15
N ILE A 15 -18.22 6.02 -1.66
CA ILE A 15 -18.68 4.85 -2.39
C ILE A 15 -20.19 4.89 -2.58
N GLN A 16 -20.93 5.15 -1.51
CA GLN A 16 -22.40 5.11 -1.49
C GLN A 16 -23.03 6.30 -2.23
N GLU A 17 -22.47 7.50 -2.06
CA GLU A 17 -23.06 8.73 -2.61
C GLU A 17 -22.59 9.04 -4.03
N CYS A 18 -21.32 8.71 -4.36
CA CYS A 18 -20.70 9.07 -5.62
C CYS A 18 -20.45 7.87 -6.56
N GLY A 19 -20.69 6.64 -6.09
CA GLY A 19 -20.49 5.44 -6.92
C GLY A 19 -19.06 5.18 -7.33
N PHE A 20 -18.08 5.48 -6.47
CA PHE A 20 -16.67 5.21 -6.77
C PHE A 20 -16.41 3.72 -6.94
N GLU A 21 -15.87 3.33 -8.09
CA GLU A 21 -15.54 1.95 -8.42
C GLU A 21 -14.10 1.57 -8.04
N PHE A 22 -13.23 2.56 -7.90
CA PHE A 22 -11.85 2.35 -7.46
C PHE A 22 -11.28 3.59 -6.78
N PHE A 23 -10.23 3.39 -5.99
CA PHE A 23 -9.36 4.46 -5.47
C PHE A 23 -7.96 3.94 -5.18
N SER A 24 -6.99 4.84 -5.14
CA SER A 24 -5.63 4.58 -4.68
C SER A 24 -5.40 5.23 -3.32
N THR A 25 -4.56 4.60 -2.52
CA THR A 25 -4.17 5.13 -1.22
C THR A 25 -3.08 6.19 -1.34
N GLN A 26 -2.84 6.95 -0.28
CA GLN A 26 -1.56 7.62 -0.09
C GLN A 26 -0.45 6.56 0.06
N ILE A 27 0.80 6.95 -0.13
CA ILE A 27 1.97 6.06 0.04
C ILE A 27 1.95 5.42 1.43
N LEU A 28 2.09 4.09 1.49
CA LEU A 28 1.95 3.29 2.70
C LEU A 28 3.33 2.83 3.20
N TYR A 29 3.61 3.10 4.47
CA TYR A 29 4.72 2.57 5.25
C TYR A 29 4.25 1.85 6.53
N GLU A 30 2.95 1.63 6.64
CA GLU A 30 2.32 0.88 7.73
C GLU A 30 1.04 0.19 7.22
N SER A 31 0.56 -0.81 7.95
CA SER A 31 -0.56 -1.66 7.49
C SER A 31 -1.83 -1.52 8.32
N GLU A 32 -1.75 -1.04 9.56
CA GLU A 32 -2.86 -1.09 10.52
C GLU A 32 -4.10 -0.34 10.02
N TRP A 33 -3.91 0.89 9.55
CA TRP A 33 -5.01 1.71 9.05
C TRP A 33 -5.70 1.09 7.85
N MET A 34 -4.90 0.50 6.98
CA MET A 34 -5.43 -0.16 5.78
C MET A 34 -6.22 -1.41 6.18
N CYS A 35 -5.71 -2.21 7.11
CA CYS A 35 -6.43 -3.37 7.63
C CYS A 35 -7.77 -2.96 8.28
N CYS A 36 -7.80 -1.89 9.07
CA CYS A 36 -9.04 -1.36 9.63
C CYS A 36 -10.02 -0.96 8.53
N LEU A 37 -9.58 -0.21 7.51
CA LEU A 37 -10.43 0.20 6.39
C LEU A 37 -11.00 -1.01 5.64
N LEU A 38 -10.17 -2.00 5.31
CA LEU A 38 -10.64 -3.21 4.61
C LEU A 38 -11.70 -3.95 5.43
N LEU A 39 -11.52 -4.06 6.74
CA LEU A 39 -12.48 -4.68 7.64
C LEU A 39 -13.82 -3.93 7.65
N ASP A 40 -13.77 -2.60 7.72
CA ASP A 40 -14.97 -1.76 7.72
C ASP A 40 -15.73 -1.87 6.38
N LEU A 41 -15.01 -1.93 5.25
CA LEU A 41 -15.62 -2.14 3.94
C LEU A 41 -16.32 -3.50 3.83
N VAL A 42 -15.68 -4.57 4.29
CA VAL A 42 -16.28 -5.92 4.28
C VAL A 42 -17.52 -6.00 5.17
N ARG A 43 -17.53 -5.26 6.29
CA ARG A 43 -18.68 -5.24 7.22
C ARG A 43 -19.85 -4.37 6.74
N SER A 44 -19.56 -3.36 5.93
CA SER A 44 -20.53 -2.32 5.58
C SER A 44 -21.09 -2.42 4.15
N LEU A 45 -20.45 -3.18 3.28
CA LEU A 45 -20.80 -3.27 1.86
C LEU A 45 -20.98 -4.72 1.42
N ASP A 46 -21.92 -4.92 0.50
CA ASP A 46 -22.00 -6.18 -0.23
C ASP A 46 -20.72 -6.37 -1.09
N ARG A 47 -20.33 -7.62 -1.30
CA ARG A 47 -19.12 -7.98 -2.05
C ARG A 47 -19.01 -7.30 -3.42
N LYS A 48 -20.15 -7.10 -4.11
CA LYS A 48 -20.21 -6.44 -5.42
C LYS A 48 -19.95 -4.93 -5.34
N GLN A 49 -20.29 -4.31 -4.21
CA GLN A 49 -20.13 -2.87 -3.98
C GLN A 49 -18.73 -2.50 -3.52
N ILE A 50 -17.93 -3.48 -3.05
CA ILE A 50 -16.55 -3.22 -2.65
C ILE A 50 -15.76 -2.72 -3.86
N PRO A 51 -15.19 -1.50 -3.81
CA PRO A 51 -14.42 -0.95 -4.92
C PRO A 51 -13.07 -1.62 -5.06
N LYS A 52 -12.41 -1.41 -6.20
CA LYS A 52 -10.98 -1.76 -6.35
C LYS A 52 -10.13 -0.79 -5.55
N ILE A 53 -9.18 -1.32 -4.78
CA ILE A 53 -8.24 -0.54 -3.98
C ILE A 53 -6.83 -0.80 -4.48
N PHE A 54 -6.14 0.27 -4.87
CA PHE A 54 -4.73 0.23 -5.23
C PHE A 54 -3.90 0.76 -4.07
N LEU A 55 -3.13 -0.12 -3.44
CA LEU A 55 -2.19 0.25 -2.39
C LEU A 55 -0.98 0.93 -3.03
N THR A 56 -0.72 2.17 -2.67
CA THR A 56 0.38 2.93 -3.26
C THR A 56 1.67 2.73 -2.46
N PHE A 57 2.71 2.33 -3.16
CA PHE A 57 4.06 2.15 -2.64
C PHE A 57 5.05 3.02 -3.40
N SER A 58 5.99 3.62 -2.68
CA SER A 58 7.09 4.39 -3.26
C SER A 58 8.36 4.11 -2.47
N PRO A 59 9.44 3.60 -3.09
CA PRO A 59 10.66 3.32 -2.38
C PRO A 59 11.38 4.61 -1.98
N LEU A 60 11.98 4.62 -0.79
CA LEU A 60 12.83 5.68 -0.29
C LEU A 60 14.28 5.24 -0.43
N VAL A 61 15.08 6.01 -1.14
CA VAL A 61 16.47 5.66 -1.45
C VAL A 61 17.48 6.58 -0.76
N THR A 62 17.01 7.76 -0.30
CA THR A 62 17.82 8.76 0.40
C THR A 62 17.10 9.34 1.62
N GLY A 63 17.87 9.99 2.51
CA GLY A 63 17.29 10.74 3.63
C GLY A 63 16.44 11.93 3.19
N GLU A 64 16.73 12.50 2.02
CA GLU A 64 15.94 13.58 1.41
C GLU A 64 14.56 13.08 0.97
N ASP A 65 14.47 11.85 0.44
CA ASP A 65 13.19 11.22 0.08
C ASP A 65 12.30 11.07 1.32
N ILE A 66 12.87 10.67 2.46
CA ILE A 66 12.13 10.57 3.73
C ILE A 66 11.61 11.96 4.14
N ALA A 67 12.47 12.98 4.04
CA ALA A 67 12.09 14.34 4.41
C ALA A 67 11.00 14.88 3.50
N PHE A 68 11.10 14.65 2.20
CA PHE A 68 10.11 15.06 1.21
C PHE A 68 8.78 14.34 1.42
N ALA A 69 8.79 13.01 1.58
CA ALA A 69 7.59 12.21 1.85
C ALA A 69 6.84 12.72 3.09
N LYS A 70 7.56 12.97 4.19
CA LYS A 70 6.95 13.41 5.46
C LYS A 70 6.49 14.86 5.45
N LYS A 71 7.33 15.79 4.95
CA LYS A 71 7.09 17.23 5.08
C LYS A 71 6.25 17.80 3.95
N THR A 72 6.42 17.29 2.74
CA THR A 72 5.75 17.82 1.53
C THR A 72 4.49 17.03 1.19
N LEU A 73 4.57 15.71 1.23
CA LEU A 73 3.44 14.85 0.86
C LEU A 73 2.58 14.42 2.06
N GLY A 74 3.03 14.68 3.29
CA GLY A 74 2.30 14.28 4.50
C GLY A 74 2.23 12.77 4.73
N VAL A 75 3.13 11.99 4.10
CA VAL A 75 3.20 10.55 4.26
C VAL A 75 3.52 10.20 5.71
N PHE A 76 2.72 9.32 6.29
CA PHE A 76 3.00 8.80 7.61
C PHE A 76 4.02 7.66 7.53
N ILE A 77 5.19 7.89 8.12
CA ILE A 77 6.22 6.88 8.30
C ILE A 77 6.38 6.66 9.81
N PRO A 78 6.10 5.45 10.33
CA PRO A 78 6.28 5.14 11.74
C PRO A 78 7.72 5.44 12.21
N ARG A 79 7.87 5.80 13.49
CA ARG A 79 9.19 6.21 14.03
C ARG A 79 10.24 5.10 14.00
N ASP A 80 9.81 3.86 14.21
CA ASP A 80 10.66 2.68 14.12
C ASP A 80 11.10 2.41 12.68
N VAL A 81 10.19 2.54 11.71
CA VAL A 81 10.49 2.44 10.27
C VAL A 81 11.45 3.56 9.83
N ASP A 82 11.21 4.81 10.24
CA ASP A 82 12.11 5.94 9.94
C ASP A 82 13.53 5.68 10.49
N ARG A 83 13.63 5.18 11.72
CA ARG A 83 14.91 4.83 12.34
C ARG A 83 15.58 3.67 11.62
N MET A 84 14.84 2.64 11.28
CA MET A 84 15.33 1.47 10.55
C MET A 84 15.87 1.86 9.18
N LEU A 85 15.15 2.67 8.42
CA LEU A 85 15.57 3.15 7.10
C LEU A 85 16.86 3.97 7.18
N LYS A 86 16.95 4.91 8.13
CA LYS A 86 18.13 5.78 8.30
C LYS A 86 19.36 5.03 8.81
N GLY A 87 19.18 3.94 9.58
CA GLY A 87 20.28 3.12 10.10
C GLY A 87 20.71 2.00 9.16
N ALA A 88 20.00 1.76 8.07
CA ALA A 88 20.30 0.68 7.14
C ALA A 88 21.56 0.95 6.31
N ARG A 89 22.35 -0.09 6.04
CA ARG A 89 23.48 -0.03 5.11
C ARG A 89 23.05 0.35 3.69
N SER A 90 21.88 -0.11 3.26
CA SER A 90 21.22 0.23 2.01
C SER A 90 19.78 0.64 2.33
N MET A 91 19.49 1.92 2.28
CA MET A 91 18.13 2.42 2.51
C MET A 91 17.14 1.87 1.48
N ARG A 92 17.57 1.74 0.22
CA ARG A 92 16.78 1.15 -0.85
C ARG A 92 16.31 -0.26 -0.51
N GLU A 93 17.23 -1.16 -0.13
CA GLU A 93 16.89 -2.55 0.20
C GLU A 93 16.01 -2.63 1.45
N ALA A 94 16.29 -1.82 2.46
CA ALA A 94 15.47 -1.71 3.65
C ALA A 94 14.07 -1.19 3.33
N SER A 95 13.95 -0.21 2.44
CA SER A 95 12.67 0.30 1.95
C SER A 95 11.89 -0.79 1.20
N PHE A 96 12.52 -1.52 0.29
CA PHE A 96 11.88 -2.64 -0.43
C PHE A 96 11.35 -3.69 0.53
N SER A 97 12.17 -4.16 1.47
CA SER A 97 11.77 -5.15 2.47
C SER A 97 10.59 -4.66 3.32
N CYS A 98 10.60 -3.38 3.69
CA CYS A 98 9.51 -2.77 4.45
C CYS A 98 8.21 -2.76 3.63
N LEU A 99 8.24 -2.28 2.38
CA LEU A 99 7.08 -2.14 1.52
C LEU A 99 6.46 -3.50 1.15
N ILE A 100 7.29 -4.49 0.83
CA ILE A 100 6.85 -5.87 0.61
C ILE A 100 6.21 -6.44 1.88
N GLY A 101 6.82 -6.21 3.05
CA GLY A 101 6.25 -6.63 4.33
C GLY A 101 4.91 -5.96 4.66
N VAL A 102 4.72 -4.68 4.29
CA VAL A 102 3.42 -4.00 4.41
C VAL A 102 2.38 -4.65 3.49
N TRP A 103 2.74 -4.91 2.23
CA TRP A 103 1.88 -5.63 1.30
C TRP A 103 1.48 -7.01 1.82
N ASP A 104 2.44 -7.81 2.30
CA ASP A 104 2.18 -9.17 2.78
C ASP A 104 1.21 -9.17 3.95
N ARG A 105 1.38 -8.24 4.90
CA ARG A 105 0.45 -8.09 6.04
C ARG A 105 -0.95 -7.71 5.58
N ILE A 106 -1.08 -6.69 4.73
CA ILE A 106 -2.39 -6.23 4.25
C ILE A 106 -3.07 -7.32 3.44
N SER A 107 -2.37 -7.95 2.51
CA SER A 107 -2.95 -8.97 1.62
C SER A 107 -3.31 -10.26 2.35
N SER A 108 -2.53 -10.66 3.35
CA SER A 108 -2.86 -11.80 4.22
C SER A 108 -4.08 -11.51 5.08
N PHE A 109 -4.15 -10.33 5.66
CA PHE A 109 -5.32 -9.89 6.44
C PHE A 109 -6.57 -9.79 5.56
N ALA A 110 -6.47 -9.21 4.37
CA ALA A 110 -7.57 -9.14 3.39
C ALA A 110 -8.14 -10.53 3.09
N HIS A 111 -7.26 -11.50 2.84
CA HIS A 111 -7.68 -12.89 2.63
C HIS A 111 -8.40 -13.48 3.84
N GLN A 112 -7.87 -13.28 5.05
CA GLN A 112 -8.47 -13.78 6.30
C GLN A 112 -9.87 -13.25 6.56
N ILE A 113 -10.16 -11.99 6.20
CA ILE A 113 -11.46 -11.36 6.40
C ILE A 113 -12.43 -11.56 5.22
N GLY A 114 -12.02 -12.31 4.18
CA GLY A 114 -12.83 -12.55 2.98
C GLY A 114 -12.96 -11.36 2.04
N PHE A 115 -12.04 -10.40 2.09
CA PHE A 115 -11.98 -9.31 1.11
C PHE A 115 -11.72 -9.88 -0.29
N PRO A 116 -12.42 -9.42 -1.34
CA PRO A 116 -12.28 -10.01 -2.68
C PRO A 116 -10.87 -9.83 -3.25
N ASP A 117 -10.21 -10.93 -3.64
CA ASP A 117 -8.82 -10.92 -4.13
C ASP A 117 -8.62 -10.09 -5.40
N ASP A 118 -9.65 -10.00 -6.25
CA ASP A 118 -9.65 -9.21 -7.49
C ASP A 118 -9.85 -7.70 -7.26
N LYS A 119 -10.12 -7.30 -6.02
CA LYS A 119 -10.36 -5.91 -5.62
C LYS A 119 -9.16 -5.24 -4.95
N LEU A 120 -8.07 -5.97 -4.69
CA LEU A 120 -6.86 -5.42 -4.10
C LEU A 120 -5.71 -5.45 -5.11
N GLY A 121 -5.13 -4.29 -5.38
CA GLY A 121 -4.02 -4.11 -6.32
C GLY A 121 -2.88 -3.27 -5.73
N VAL A 122 -1.82 -3.12 -6.49
CA VAL A 122 -0.65 -2.31 -6.15
C VAL A 122 -0.45 -1.22 -7.20
N ASN A 123 -0.18 -0.02 -6.73
CA ASN A 123 0.32 1.10 -7.50
C ASN A 123 1.74 1.42 -7.01
N VAL A 124 2.70 1.55 -7.91
CA VAL A 124 4.07 1.95 -7.57
C VAL A 124 4.36 3.31 -8.18
N GLU A 125 4.78 4.23 -7.33
CA GLU A 125 5.09 5.61 -7.74
C GLU A 125 6.53 5.95 -7.37
N TYR A 126 7.10 6.93 -8.04
CA TYR A 126 8.33 7.60 -7.63
C TYR A 126 8.00 8.95 -7.00
N LEU A 127 8.77 9.34 -5.98
CA LEU A 127 8.53 10.59 -5.25
C LEU A 127 8.96 11.84 -6.02
N ASP A 128 10.08 11.76 -6.71
CA ASP A 128 10.66 12.87 -7.47
C ASP A 128 11.25 12.36 -8.79
N SER A 129 10.68 12.81 -9.89
CA SER A 129 11.14 12.48 -11.24
C SER A 129 12.56 12.97 -11.56
N ARG A 130 13.06 13.93 -10.78
CA ARG A 130 14.42 14.48 -10.91
C ARG A 130 15.49 13.63 -10.23
N ASN A 131 15.08 12.66 -9.41
CA ASN A 131 15.97 11.69 -8.78
C ASN A 131 15.98 10.36 -9.56
N PRO A 132 16.96 10.12 -10.47
CA PRO A 132 16.99 8.89 -11.28
C PRO A 132 17.02 7.62 -10.42
N ARG A 133 17.71 7.66 -9.26
CA ARG A 133 17.78 6.51 -8.35
C ARG A 133 16.42 6.13 -7.76
N ALA A 134 15.58 7.12 -7.46
CA ALA A 134 14.23 6.87 -6.98
C ALA A 134 13.33 6.33 -8.10
N VAL A 135 13.50 6.83 -9.31
CA VAL A 135 12.79 6.33 -10.50
C VAL A 135 13.17 4.87 -10.77
N ASP A 136 14.46 4.56 -10.86
CA ASP A 136 14.95 3.18 -11.09
C ASP A 136 14.47 2.23 -9.99
N ALA A 137 14.56 2.65 -8.72
CA ALA A 137 14.06 1.86 -7.60
C ALA A 137 12.56 1.59 -7.70
N SER A 138 11.77 2.53 -8.21
CA SER A 138 10.32 2.32 -8.38
C SER A 138 10.02 1.30 -9.47
N PHE A 139 10.75 1.31 -10.59
CA PHE A 139 10.61 0.28 -11.62
C PHE A 139 10.99 -1.10 -11.09
N GLU A 140 12.09 -1.22 -10.35
CA GLU A 140 12.50 -2.50 -9.76
C GLU A 140 11.50 -3.01 -8.73
N LEU A 141 10.95 -2.13 -7.89
CA LEU A 141 9.88 -2.49 -6.95
C LEU A 141 8.63 -2.97 -7.69
N ALA A 142 8.24 -2.31 -8.79
CA ALA A 142 7.12 -2.74 -9.63
C ALA A 142 7.34 -4.13 -10.24
N GLU A 143 8.56 -4.42 -10.71
CA GLU A 143 8.93 -5.75 -11.19
C GLU A 143 8.83 -6.81 -10.09
N GLU A 144 9.28 -6.50 -8.87
CA GLU A 144 9.19 -7.43 -7.74
C GLU A 144 7.73 -7.74 -7.38
N PHE A 145 6.86 -6.73 -7.30
CA PHE A 145 5.42 -6.96 -7.17
C PHE A 145 4.85 -7.81 -8.31
N GLY A 146 5.29 -7.56 -9.54
CA GLY A 146 4.91 -8.39 -10.70
C GLY A 146 5.33 -9.86 -10.53
N ARG A 147 6.49 -10.15 -9.92
CA ARG A 147 6.93 -11.52 -9.60
C ARG A 147 6.05 -12.14 -8.51
N ILE A 148 5.72 -11.39 -7.45
CA ILE A 148 4.84 -11.83 -6.36
C ILE A 148 3.46 -12.21 -6.91
N PHE A 149 2.84 -11.37 -7.73
CA PHE A 149 1.54 -11.64 -8.32
C PHE A 149 1.54 -12.87 -9.26
N ARG A 150 2.59 -13.05 -10.06
CA ARG A 150 2.74 -14.24 -10.93
C ARG A 150 2.87 -15.52 -10.10
N ARG A 151 3.59 -15.51 -8.98
CA ARG A 151 3.72 -16.67 -8.08
C ARG A 151 2.38 -17.03 -7.46
N ARG A 152 1.63 -16.07 -6.93
CA ARG A 152 0.30 -16.28 -6.35
C ARG A 152 -0.69 -16.88 -7.37
N ARG A 153 -0.75 -16.35 -8.59
CA ARG A 153 -1.61 -16.90 -9.64
C ARG A 153 -1.30 -18.37 -9.96
N ARG A 154 -0.01 -18.72 -10.01
CA ARG A 154 0.40 -20.11 -10.25
C ARG A 154 0.03 -21.05 -9.11
N GLN A 155 0.05 -20.56 -7.88
CA GLN A 155 -0.34 -21.35 -6.71
C GLN A 155 -1.84 -21.60 -6.70
N LEU A 156 -2.65 -20.58 -6.89
CA LEU A 156 -4.12 -20.70 -6.99
C LEU A 156 -4.55 -21.65 -8.12
N ALA A 157 -3.86 -21.62 -9.26
CA ALA A 157 -4.15 -22.53 -10.38
C ALA A 157 -3.73 -24.00 -10.14
N ARG A 158 -2.94 -24.30 -9.10
CA ARG A 158 -2.58 -25.67 -8.70
C ARG A 158 -3.52 -26.24 -7.64
N ASP A 159 -4.16 -25.35 -6.88
CA ASP A 159 -5.03 -25.69 -5.74
C ASP A 159 -6.52 -25.78 -6.21
N SER A 160 -6.81 -25.43 -7.46
CA SER A 160 -8.11 -25.52 -8.16
C SER A 160 -8.22 -26.77 -8.99
#